data_d19e08591ad6678c5f2b72f3b3200a6c
#
_entry.id   d19e08591ad6678c5f2b72f3b3200a6c
#
_cell.length_a   1.000
_cell.length_b   1.000
_cell.length_c   1.000
_cell.angle_alpha   90.00
_cell.angle_beta   90.00
_cell.angle_gamma   90.00
#
_symmetry.space_group_name_H-M   'P 1'
#
loop_
_entity.id
_entity.type
_entity.pdbx_description
1 polymer ?
#
loop_
_entity_poly.entity_id
_entity_poly.type
_entity_poly.pdbx_seq_one_letter_code
_entity_poly.pdbx_strand_id
1 'polypeptide(L)'
;MINELVQRLSEGEHEVVIGHRDEPYEEIKECIEDGYIHIKFTKTRGGTELGIKVDLKSTNVKDLDFTKGEGLLHIEGTTNLNYNAVRLIADIDLASRKGEGYLEVVSEEPINIDSTFN
;
A
#
# COMPACT_ATOMS: atom_id res chain seq x y z
N MET A 1 21.09 -7.81 4.38
CA MET A 1 21.42 -6.64 3.55
C MET A 1 20.14 -6.07 2.96
N ILE A 2 19.98 -4.75 3.02
CA ILE A 2 18.79 -4.10 2.49
C ILE A 2 18.93 -3.87 0.99
N ASN A 3 17.93 -4.28 0.23
CA ASN A 3 17.89 -4.11 -1.21
C ASN A 3 17.87 -2.61 -1.59
N GLU A 4 18.53 -2.24 -2.69
CA GLU A 4 18.59 -0.85 -3.15
C GLU A 4 17.23 -0.22 -3.42
N LEU A 5 16.31 -0.97 -4.03
CA LEU A 5 14.95 -0.47 -4.29
C LEU A 5 14.22 -0.20 -2.98
N VAL A 6 14.33 -1.13 -2.03
CA VAL A 6 13.74 -0.98 -0.70
C VAL A 6 14.31 0.25 -0.01
N GLN A 7 15.63 0.43 -0.08
CA GLN A 7 16.29 1.60 0.53
C GLN A 7 15.79 2.90 -0.10
N ARG A 8 15.70 2.95 -1.43
CA ARG A 8 15.20 4.13 -2.14
C ARG A 8 13.77 4.48 -1.73
N LEU A 9 12.89 3.49 -1.67
CA LEU A 9 11.48 3.70 -1.30
C LEU A 9 11.29 3.99 0.18
N SER A 10 12.32 3.76 1.00
CA SER A 10 12.31 4.09 2.43
C SER A 10 12.78 5.52 2.70
N GLU A 11 13.29 6.21 1.70
CA GLU A 11 13.77 7.58 1.82
C GLU A 11 12.83 8.54 1.10
N GLY A 12 12.29 9.52 1.82
CA GLY A 12 11.36 10.49 1.25
C GLY A 12 10.00 9.89 0.92
N GLU A 13 9.19 10.65 0.23
CA GLU A 13 7.87 10.23 -0.21
C GLU A 13 7.86 9.99 -1.71
N HIS A 14 7.07 9.02 -2.15
CA HIS A 14 7.02 8.57 -3.53
C HIS A 14 5.57 8.48 -4.00
N GLU A 15 5.33 8.80 -5.27
CA GLU A 15 4.00 8.67 -5.83
C GLU A 15 3.54 7.20 -5.82
N VAL A 16 2.32 7.00 -5.33
CA VAL A 16 1.67 5.69 -5.33
C VAL A 16 0.27 5.80 -5.93
N VAL A 17 -0.21 4.68 -6.47
CA VAL A 17 -1.60 4.55 -6.92
C VAL A 17 -2.21 3.29 -6.30
N ILE A 18 -3.52 3.34 -6.02
CA ILE A 18 -4.26 2.23 -5.44
C ILE A 18 -5.28 1.70 -6.44
N GLY A 19 -5.38 0.37 -6.52
CA GLY A 19 -6.32 -0.29 -7.40
C GLY A 19 -6.02 -0.08 -8.88
N HIS A 20 -6.93 -0.51 -9.72
CA HIS A 20 -6.86 -0.32 -11.16
C HIS A 20 -7.74 0.85 -11.58
N ARG A 21 -7.37 1.50 -12.68
CA ARG A 21 -8.03 2.71 -13.17
C ARG A 21 -9.55 2.57 -13.31
N ASP A 22 -10.01 1.40 -13.75
CA ASP A 22 -11.43 1.15 -14.00
C ASP A 22 -12.10 0.34 -12.89
N GLU A 23 -11.37 0.08 -11.79
CA GLU A 23 -11.90 -0.66 -10.67
C GLU A 23 -12.92 0.18 -9.89
N PRO A 24 -14.14 -0.35 -9.62
CA PRO A 24 -15.09 0.38 -8.79
C PRO A 24 -14.51 0.70 -7.42
N TYR A 25 -14.83 1.88 -6.89
CA TYR A 25 -14.36 2.27 -5.56
C TYR A 25 -14.83 1.29 -4.48
N GLU A 26 -15.98 0.69 -4.66
CA GLU A 26 -16.51 -0.29 -3.70
C GLU A 26 -15.65 -1.55 -3.63
N GLU A 27 -15.01 -1.93 -4.73
CA GLU A 27 -14.08 -3.06 -4.73
C GLU A 27 -12.81 -2.72 -3.95
N ILE A 28 -12.37 -1.47 -4.02
CA ILE A 28 -11.24 -1.00 -3.20
C ILE A 28 -11.59 -1.12 -1.72
N LYS A 29 -12.80 -0.70 -1.36
CA LYS A 29 -13.31 -0.83 0.01
C LYS A 29 -13.29 -2.29 0.47
N GLU A 30 -13.82 -3.19 -0.36
CA GLU A 30 -13.85 -4.62 -0.04
C GLU A 30 -12.45 -5.19 0.17
N CYS A 31 -11.50 -4.82 -0.69
CA CYS A 31 -10.12 -5.27 -0.54
C CYS A 31 -9.52 -4.80 0.78
N ILE A 32 -9.73 -3.55 1.15
CA ILE A 32 -9.25 -3.01 2.42
C ILE A 32 -9.88 -3.76 3.59
N GLU A 33 -11.19 -3.97 3.56
CA GLU A 33 -11.90 -4.70 4.61
C GLU A 33 -11.44 -6.15 4.72
N ASP A 34 -11.13 -6.77 3.58
CA ASP A 34 -10.58 -8.14 3.53
C ASP A 34 -9.12 -8.20 3.97
N GLY A 35 -8.47 -7.06 4.10
CA GLY A 35 -7.12 -6.98 4.62
C GLY A 35 -6.01 -7.14 3.60
N TYR A 36 -6.30 -7.03 2.31
CA TYR A 36 -5.29 -7.18 1.27
C TYR A 36 -5.60 -6.29 0.07
N ILE A 37 -4.62 -5.48 -0.36
CA ILE A 37 -4.79 -4.60 -1.51
C ILE A 37 -3.48 -4.40 -2.25
N HIS A 38 -3.57 -4.11 -3.55
CA HIS A 38 -2.41 -3.78 -4.37
C HIS A 38 -2.19 -2.28 -4.43
N ILE A 39 -0.95 -1.87 -4.19
CA ILE A 39 -0.51 -0.47 -4.29
C ILE A 39 0.75 -0.45 -5.14
N LYS A 40 0.81 0.49 -6.07
CA LYS A 40 1.93 0.59 -7.01
C LYS A 40 2.71 1.88 -6.80
N PHE A 41 4.03 1.77 -6.67
CA PHE A 41 4.96 2.90 -6.77
C PHE A 41 5.20 3.17 -8.25
N THR A 42 4.83 4.34 -8.73
CA THR A 42 4.82 4.64 -10.17
C THR A 42 6.14 5.19 -10.71
N LYS A 43 6.98 5.76 -9.83
CA LYS A 43 8.22 6.43 -10.23
C LYS A 43 9.47 5.54 -10.16
N THR A 44 9.28 4.23 -10.08
CA THR A 44 10.37 3.27 -10.21
C THR A 44 10.41 2.76 -11.64
N ARG A 45 11.54 2.19 -12.03
CA ARG A 45 11.70 1.64 -13.38
C ARG A 45 10.69 0.52 -13.63
N GLY A 46 9.78 0.74 -14.58
CA GLY A 46 8.71 -0.21 -14.86
C GLY A 46 7.58 -0.24 -13.84
N GLY A 47 7.66 0.60 -12.81
CA GLY A 47 6.73 0.58 -11.70
C GLY A 47 6.98 -0.56 -10.72
N THR A 48 6.52 -0.41 -9.49
CA THR A 48 6.65 -1.45 -8.47
C THR A 48 5.28 -1.68 -7.82
N GLU A 49 4.64 -2.79 -8.17
CA GLU A 49 3.34 -3.15 -7.61
C GLU A 49 3.52 -4.09 -6.43
N LEU A 50 2.89 -3.76 -5.32
CA LEU A 50 2.98 -4.52 -4.08
C LEU A 50 1.61 -4.98 -3.62
N GLY A 51 1.52 -6.25 -3.26
CA GLY A 51 0.35 -6.77 -2.54
C GLY A 51 0.57 -6.51 -1.06
N ILE A 52 -0.26 -5.68 -0.46
CA ILE A 52 -0.12 -5.21 0.91
C ILE A 52 -1.13 -5.91 1.81
N LYS A 53 -0.64 -6.50 2.91
CA LYS A 53 -1.52 -6.93 4.00
C LYS A 53 -1.86 -5.70 4.81
N VAL A 54 -3.12 -5.28 4.74
CA VAL A 54 -3.58 -4.04 5.37
C VAL A 54 -3.59 -4.17 6.89
N ASP A 55 -3.02 -3.18 7.57
CA ASP A 55 -3.16 -3.05 9.01
C ASP A 55 -4.40 -2.18 9.27
N LEU A 56 -5.51 -2.82 9.56
CA LEU A 56 -6.80 -2.13 9.75
C LEU A 56 -6.80 -1.18 10.94
N LYS A 57 -5.97 -1.45 11.95
CA LYS A 57 -5.87 -0.58 13.13
C LYS A 57 -5.22 0.76 12.81
N SER A 58 -4.32 0.77 11.83
CA SER A 58 -3.57 1.98 11.44
C SER A 58 -4.12 2.61 10.17
N THR A 59 -5.13 2.00 9.56
CA THR A 59 -5.74 2.48 8.32
C THR A 59 -7.01 3.26 8.64
N ASN A 60 -7.12 4.48 8.10
CA ASN A 60 -8.28 5.34 8.34
C ASN A 60 -9.15 5.45 7.10
N VAL A 61 -10.37 4.94 7.21
CA VAL A 61 -11.37 4.96 6.13
C VAL A 61 -12.64 5.72 6.52
N LYS A 62 -12.66 6.36 7.69
CA LYS A 62 -13.88 6.98 8.24
C LYS A 62 -14.44 8.12 7.42
N ASP A 63 -13.56 8.91 6.82
CA ASP A 63 -13.95 10.12 6.09
C ASP A 63 -14.06 9.88 4.59
N LEU A 64 -14.11 8.61 4.18
CA LEU A 64 -14.17 8.23 2.78
C LEU A 64 -15.60 7.94 2.34
N ASP A 65 -15.92 8.42 1.14
CA ASP A 65 -17.15 8.05 0.45
C ASP A 65 -16.78 7.16 -0.75
N PHE A 66 -16.92 5.86 -0.56
CA PHE A 66 -16.60 4.89 -1.60
C PHE A 66 -17.64 4.84 -2.72
N THR A 67 -18.81 5.39 -2.49
CA THR A 67 -19.84 5.47 -3.54
C THR A 67 -19.48 6.58 -4.52
N LYS A 68 -19.07 7.75 -4.00
CA LYS A 68 -18.68 8.89 -4.83
C LYS A 68 -17.19 8.89 -5.21
N GLY A 69 -16.39 8.10 -4.52
CA GLY A 69 -14.95 8.13 -4.72
C GLY A 69 -14.32 9.41 -4.19
N GLU A 70 -14.63 9.79 -2.96
CA GLU A 70 -14.14 11.03 -2.35
C GLU A 70 -13.46 10.78 -1.01
N GLY A 71 -12.47 11.58 -0.70
CA GLY A 71 -11.80 11.62 0.59
C GLY A 71 -10.33 11.20 0.52
N LEU A 72 -9.66 11.37 1.64
CA LEU A 72 -8.24 11.01 1.79
C LEU A 72 -8.14 9.71 2.58
N LEU A 73 -7.53 8.71 1.96
CA LEU A 73 -7.27 7.41 2.57
C LEU A 73 -5.88 7.38 3.18
N HIS A 74 -5.79 7.15 4.49
CA HIS A 74 -4.52 6.80 5.11
C HIS A 74 -4.46 5.28 5.23
N ILE A 75 -3.46 4.67 4.62
CA ILE A 75 -3.31 3.21 4.62
C ILE A 75 -1.92 2.79 5.06
N GLU A 76 -1.86 1.77 5.90
CA GLU A 76 -0.62 1.14 6.34
C GLU A 76 -0.77 -0.37 6.23
N GLY A 77 0.33 -1.03 5.93
CA GLY A 77 0.33 -2.47 5.85
C GLY A 77 1.71 -3.02 5.57
N THR A 78 1.83 -4.34 5.54
CA THR A 78 3.11 -5.02 5.40
C THR A 78 3.16 -5.88 4.15
N THR A 79 4.36 -6.07 3.65
CA THR A 79 4.64 -6.97 2.53
C THR A 79 6.12 -7.34 2.54
N ASN A 80 6.50 -8.22 1.63
CA ASN A 80 7.89 -8.52 1.35
C ASN A 80 8.24 -7.93 -0.02
N LEU A 81 9.35 -7.24 -0.10
CA LEU A 81 9.87 -6.71 -1.37
C LEU A 81 11.35 -7.07 -1.46
N ASN A 82 11.71 -7.78 -2.53
CA ASN A 82 13.09 -8.19 -2.80
C ASN A 82 13.78 -8.81 -1.57
N TYR A 83 13.06 -9.74 -0.91
CA TYR A 83 13.49 -10.49 0.27
C TYR A 83 13.63 -9.67 1.55
N ASN A 84 13.15 -8.42 1.56
CA ASN A 84 13.07 -7.64 2.79
C ASN A 84 11.61 -7.51 3.22
N ALA A 85 11.35 -7.63 4.51
CA ALA A 85 10.04 -7.34 5.06
C ALA A 85 9.90 -5.83 5.26
N VAL A 86 8.83 -5.25 4.74
CA VAL A 86 8.62 -3.80 4.76
C VAL A 86 7.20 -3.46 5.20
N ARG A 87 7.05 -2.25 5.74
CA ARG A 87 5.75 -1.66 6.04
C ARG A 87 5.55 -0.47 5.10
N LEU A 88 4.40 -0.44 4.44
CA LEU A 88 3.98 0.69 3.61
C LEU A 88 3.18 1.67 4.46
N ILE A 89 3.48 2.96 4.32
CA ILE A 89 2.67 4.03 4.89
C ILE A 89 2.34 4.98 3.73
N ALA A 90 1.05 5.21 3.48
CA ALA A 90 0.63 6.04 2.35
C ALA A 90 -0.63 6.83 2.66
N ASP A 91 -0.71 8.02 2.05
CA ASP A 91 -1.90 8.85 2.03
C ASP A 91 -2.33 9.03 0.58
N ILE A 92 -3.54 8.61 0.27
CA ILE A 92 -4.04 8.50 -1.10
C ILE A 92 -5.36 9.23 -1.25
N ASP A 93 -5.44 10.10 -2.26
CA ASP A 93 -6.71 10.73 -2.63
C ASP A 93 -7.55 9.70 -3.39
N LEU A 94 -8.71 9.36 -2.85
CA LEU A 94 -9.55 8.31 -3.41
C LEU A 94 -10.03 8.69 -4.82
N ALA A 95 -10.38 9.94 -5.05
CA ALA A 95 -10.92 10.37 -6.34
C ALA A 95 -9.94 10.14 -7.50
N SER A 96 -8.67 10.50 -7.30
CA SER A 96 -7.62 10.31 -8.31
C SER A 96 -6.95 8.94 -8.21
N ARG A 97 -7.10 8.24 -7.08
CA ARG A 97 -6.43 7.00 -6.73
C ARG A 97 -4.92 7.15 -6.59
N LYS A 98 -4.45 8.40 -6.51
CA LYS A 98 -3.03 8.73 -6.39
C LYS A 98 -2.75 9.36 -5.03
N GLY A 99 -1.53 9.17 -4.59
CA GLY A 99 -1.06 9.78 -3.37
C GLY A 99 0.42 9.64 -3.21
N GLU A 100 0.88 9.74 -1.99
CA GLU A 100 2.28 9.61 -1.64
C GLU A 100 2.47 8.59 -0.55
N GLY A 101 3.54 7.83 -0.64
CA GLY A 101 3.85 6.83 0.36
C GLY A 101 5.32 6.51 0.40
N TYR A 102 5.69 5.74 1.41
CA TYR A 102 7.06 5.28 1.61
C TYR A 102 7.06 3.94 2.33
N LEU A 103 8.23 3.30 2.32
CA LEU A 103 8.42 2.04 3.02
C LEU A 103 9.25 2.25 4.27
N GLU A 104 8.97 1.44 5.29
CA GLU A 104 9.85 1.27 6.44
C GLU A 104 10.32 -0.16 6.47
N VAL A 105 11.62 -0.38 6.68
CA VAL A 105 12.15 -1.73 6.78
C VAL A 105 11.77 -2.34 8.12
N VAL A 106 11.08 -3.46 8.09
CA VAL A 106 10.69 -4.21 9.29
C VAL A 106 11.79 -5.24 9.61
N SER A 107 12.30 -5.92 8.58
CA SER A 107 13.33 -6.93 8.73
C SER A 107 14.11 -7.05 7.42
N GLU A 108 15.40 -7.34 7.53
CA GLU A 108 16.23 -7.64 6.34
C GLU A 108 15.83 -8.98 5.70
N GLU A 109 15.13 -9.84 6.45
CA GLU A 109 14.64 -11.11 5.96
C GLU A 109 13.12 -11.05 5.74
N PRO A 110 12.60 -11.83 4.78
CA PRO A 110 11.16 -11.89 4.56
C PRO A 110 10.43 -12.43 5.78
N ILE A 111 9.20 -11.96 5.97
CA ILE A 111 8.29 -12.54 6.97
C ILE A 111 7.27 -13.41 6.25
N ASN A 112 6.71 -14.39 6.97
CA ASN A 112 5.66 -15.23 6.41
C ASN A 112 4.31 -14.52 6.57
N ILE A 113 3.94 -13.74 5.55
CA ILE A 113 2.71 -12.97 5.56
C ILE A 113 1.48 -13.88 5.49
N ASP A 114 1.59 -14.99 4.74
CA ASP A 114 0.48 -15.92 4.56
C ASP A 114 0.01 -16.54 5.88
N SER A 115 0.93 -16.81 6.79
CA SER A 115 0.58 -17.40 8.09
C SER A 115 -0.29 -16.50 8.96
N THR A 116 -0.33 -15.22 8.65
CA THR A 116 -1.11 -14.24 9.42
C THR A 116 -2.59 -14.19 9.02
N PHE A 117 -2.96 -14.89 7.95
CA PHE A 117 -4.35 -14.97 7.48
C PHE A 117 -5.10 -16.18 8.04
N ASN A 118 -4.40 -17.02 8.75
CA ASN A 118 -5.00 -18.24 9.34
C ASN A 118 -5.55 -18.00 10.74
#